data_3bb85a9764a15d9291a7dd8b21722613
#
_entry.id   3bb85a9764a15d9291a7dd8b21722613
#
_cell.length_a   1.000
_cell.length_b   1.000
_cell.length_c   1.000
_cell.angle_alpha   90.00
_cell.angle_beta   90.00
_cell.angle_gamma   90.00
#
_symmetry.space_group_name_H-M   'P 1'
#
loop_
_entity.id
_entity.type
_entity.pdbx_description
1 polymer ?
#
loop_
_entity_poly.entity_id
_entity_poly.type
_entity_poly.pdbx_seq_one_letter_code
_entity_poly.pdbx_strand_id
1 'polypeptide(L)'
;MTHYVGILDGADDVWGVRVPDLPGCHGGGASPEEAIADATSAVREWAEARRAKHLPLPGARTVADLLRLGEIGSAAGESAVMIPVLIDSGRPVRANLSLVAGLLAAIDAEASRRGLTRSAFIASAAREKIEGHR
;
A
#
# COMPACT_ATOMS: atom_id res chain seq x y z
N MET A 1 8.16 7.51 -5.74
CA MET A 1 6.93 6.77 -5.39
C MET A 1 6.04 7.70 -4.57
N THR A 2 4.78 7.81 -4.96
CA THR A 2 3.83 8.69 -4.28
C THR A 2 3.25 8.00 -3.04
N HIS A 3 3.04 8.78 -1.98
CA HIS A 3 2.31 8.34 -0.80
C HIS A 3 1.10 9.24 -0.59
N TYR A 4 -0.02 8.65 -0.22
CA TYR A 4 -1.17 9.42 0.26
C TYR A 4 -1.29 9.31 1.76
N VAL A 5 -1.76 10.35 2.40
CA VAL A 5 -2.03 10.32 3.84
C VAL A 5 -3.35 9.61 4.07
N GLY A 6 -3.32 8.59 4.91
CA GLY A 6 -4.51 7.95 5.46
C GLY A 6 -4.76 8.46 6.88
N ILE A 7 -6.01 8.50 7.27
CA ILE A 7 -6.41 8.87 8.64
C ILE A 7 -6.94 7.62 9.31
N LEU A 8 -6.18 7.14 10.29
CA LEU A 8 -6.48 5.96 11.07
C LEU A 8 -7.24 6.34 12.33
N ASP A 9 -8.36 5.70 12.57
CA ASP A 9 -9.09 5.80 13.83
C ASP A 9 -9.79 4.47 14.14
N GLY A 10 -10.22 4.35 15.38
CA GLY A 10 -10.92 3.16 15.83
C GLY A 10 -10.72 2.90 17.31
N ALA A 11 -11.24 1.78 17.75
CA ALA A 11 -11.10 1.28 19.12
C ALA A 11 -11.37 -0.22 19.13
N ASP A 12 -10.79 -0.90 20.09
CA ASP A 12 -10.99 -2.34 20.34
C ASP A 12 -10.69 -3.18 19.07
N ASP A 13 -11.69 -3.78 18.47
CA ASP A 13 -11.57 -4.62 17.28
C ASP A 13 -12.23 -4.00 16.03
N VAL A 14 -12.44 -2.67 16.03
CA VAL A 14 -13.01 -1.94 14.89
C VAL A 14 -12.11 -0.76 14.55
N TRP A 15 -11.38 -0.90 13.45
CA TRP A 15 -10.44 0.11 12.97
C TRP A 15 -10.73 0.48 11.53
N GLY A 16 -10.46 1.72 11.18
CA GLY A 16 -10.65 2.22 9.82
C GLY A 16 -9.57 3.19 9.40
N VAL A 17 -9.34 3.24 8.11
CA VAL A 17 -8.47 4.24 7.47
C VAL A 17 -9.26 4.87 6.33
N ARG A 18 -9.35 6.19 6.32
CA ARG A 18 -9.87 6.94 5.17
C ARG A 18 -8.74 7.70 4.51
N VAL A 19 -8.83 7.88 3.20
CA VAL A 19 -7.81 8.57 2.42
C VAL A 19 -8.43 9.84 1.82
N PRO A 20 -8.22 11.01 2.44
CA PRO A 20 -8.91 12.24 2.04
C PRO A 20 -8.71 12.64 0.59
N ASP A 21 -7.49 12.42 0.03
CA ASP A 21 -7.18 12.81 -1.34
C ASP A 21 -7.80 11.88 -2.39
N LEU A 22 -8.29 10.73 -1.99
CA LEU A 22 -8.91 9.74 -2.87
C LEU A 22 -10.36 9.51 -2.43
N PRO A 23 -11.33 10.29 -2.95
CA PRO A 23 -12.73 10.21 -2.49
C PRO A 23 -13.30 8.79 -2.59
N GLY A 24 -13.91 8.32 -1.52
CA GLY A 24 -14.48 6.99 -1.45
C GLY A 24 -13.48 5.87 -1.17
N CYS A 25 -12.19 6.19 -1.04
CA CYS A 25 -11.15 5.21 -0.75
C CYS A 25 -10.97 5.07 0.76
N HIS A 26 -11.21 3.87 1.26
CA HIS A 26 -11.08 3.59 2.69
C HIS A 26 -10.80 2.09 2.90
N GLY A 27 -10.33 1.75 4.08
CA GLY A 27 -10.12 0.38 4.49
C GLY A 27 -10.52 0.18 5.93
N GLY A 28 -10.69 -1.06 6.34
CA GLY A 28 -11.07 -1.42 7.70
C GLY A 28 -10.51 -2.77 8.11
N GLY A 29 -10.54 -3.01 9.42
CA GLY A 29 -10.08 -4.28 9.98
C GLY A 29 -10.27 -4.35 11.48
N ALA A 30 -9.90 -5.48 12.04
CA ALA A 30 -10.01 -5.73 13.49
C ALA A 30 -8.81 -5.20 14.27
N SER A 31 -7.82 -4.66 13.56
CA SER A 31 -6.62 -4.05 14.16
C SER A 31 -6.17 -2.88 13.29
N PRO A 32 -5.35 -1.96 13.84
CA PRO A 32 -4.75 -0.90 13.03
C PRO A 32 -3.98 -1.44 11.82
N GLU A 33 -3.23 -2.50 12.01
CA GLU A 33 -2.42 -3.11 10.95
C GLU A 33 -3.29 -3.66 9.82
N GLU A 34 -4.39 -4.33 10.16
CA GLU A 34 -5.34 -4.84 9.16
C GLU A 34 -6.01 -3.71 8.40
N ALA A 35 -6.41 -2.65 9.08
CA ALA A 35 -7.04 -1.49 8.46
C ALA A 35 -6.09 -0.79 7.50
N ILE A 36 -4.82 -0.64 7.87
CA ILE A 36 -3.79 -0.05 7.01
C ILE A 36 -3.53 -0.93 5.79
N ALA A 37 -3.43 -2.24 5.96
CA ALA A 37 -3.24 -3.18 4.85
C ALA A 37 -4.42 -3.15 3.88
N ASP A 38 -5.64 -3.12 4.39
CA ASP A 38 -6.85 -3.03 3.58
C ASP A 38 -6.91 -1.71 2.81
N ALA A 39 -6.60 -0.59 3.47
CA ALA A 39 -6.54 0.72 2.83
C ALA A 39 -5.45 0.78 1.75
N THR A 40 -4.31 0.15 1.98
CA THR A 40 -3.22 0.09 0.99
C THR A 40 -3.68 -0.63 -0.28
N SER A 41 -4.39 -1.74 -0.14
CA SER A 41 -4.99 -2.45 -1.28
C SER A 41 -6.06 -1.60 -1.97
N ALA A 42 -6.91 -0.91 -1.21
CA ALA A 42 -7.94 -0.04 -1.75
C ALA A 42 -7.34 1.13 -2.54
N VAL A 43 -6.25 1.72 -2.06
CA VAL A 43 -5.52 2.79 -2.76
C VAL A 43 -4.98 2.28 -4.09
N ARG A 44 -4.40 1.10 -4.11
CA ARG A 44 -3.89 0.49 -5.34
C ARG A 44 -5.02 0.29 -6.36
N GLU A 45 -6.11 -0.30 -5.94
CA GLU A 45 -7.27 -0.54 -6.80
C GLU A 45 -7.86 0.77 -7.34
N TRP A 46 -7.95 1.77 -6.48
CA TRP A 46 -8.44 3.09 -6.85
C TRP A 46 -7.55 3.75 -7.90
N ALA A 47 -6.24 3.68 -7.70
CA ALA A 47 -5.24 4.23 -8.64
C ALA A 47 -5.25 3.50 -9.98
N GLU A 48 -5.35 2.18 -9.96
CA GLU A 48 -5.44 1.37 -11.18
C GLU A 48 -6.71 1.67 -11.97
N ALA A 49 -7.84 1.85 -11.28
CA ALA A 49 -9.11 2.21 -11.93
C ALA A 49 -9.02 3.58 -12.61
N ARG A 50 -8.39 4.56 -11.98
CA ARG A 50 -8.14 5.87 -12.58
C ARG A 50 -7.27 5.76 -13.81
N ARG A 51 -6.23 4.98 -13.72
CA ARG A 51 -5.29 4.76 -14.79
C ARG A 51 -5.92 4.07 -16.00
N ALA A 52 -6.78 3.09 -15.77
CA ALA A 52 -7.52 2.41 -16.82
C ALA A 52 -8.42 3.36 -17.61
N LYS A 53 -8.88 4.44 -16.99
CA LYS A 53 -9.68 5.49 -17.62
C LYS A 53 -8.84 6.64 -18.17
N HIS A 54 -7.51 6.51 -18.17
CA HIS A 54 -6.56 7.56 -18.56
C HIS A 54 -6.73 8.87 -17.79
N LEU A 55 -7.16 8.77 -16.53
CA LEU A 55 -7.31 9.92 -15.65
C LEU A 55 -6.08 10.07 -14.77
N PRO A 56 -5.64 11.31 -14.48
CA PRO A 56 -4.50 11.51 -13.59
C PRO A 56 -4.86 11.16 -12.13
N LEU A 57 -3.85 10.79 -11.35
CA LEU A 57 -4.03 10.64 -9.92
C LEU A 57 -4.11 12.01 -9.26
N PRO A 58 -4.95 12.18 -8.22
CA PRO A 58 -4.98 13.41 -7.43
C PRO A 58 -3.62 13.73 -6.82
N GLY A 59 -3.34 15.01 -6.64
CA GLY A 59 -2.15 15.44 -5.91
C GLY A 59 -2.21 15.00 -4.45
N ALA A 60 -1.07 14.53 -3.94
CA ALA A 60 -0.97 14.10 -2.55
C ALA A 60 -0.68 15.30 -1.64
N ARG A 61 -1.61 15.63 -0.75
CA ARG A 61 -1.40 16.66 0.26
C ARG A 61 -0.58 16.10 1.42
N THR A 62 0.12 16.98 2.12
CA THR A 62 0.92 16.59 3.29
C THR A 62 0.06 16.47 4.55
N VAL A 63 0.60 15.83 5.58
CA VAL A 63 -0.06 15.82 6.89
C VAL A 63 -0.26 17.25 7.42
N ALA A 64 0.72 18.11 7.20
CA ALA A 64 0.62 19.53 7.62
C ALA A 64 -0.54 20.25 6.93
N ASP A 65 -0.75 19.99 5.64
CA ASP A 65 -1.87 20.56 4.90
C ASP A 65 -3.21 20.10 5.50
N LEU A 66 -3.34 18.82 5.79
CA LEU A 66 -4.57 18.25 6.34
C LEU A 66 -4.85 18.75 7.76
N LEU A 67 -3.82 18.93 8.57
CA LEU A 67 -3.94 19.52 9.91
C LEU A 67 -4.43 20.97 9.82
N ARG A 68 -3.83 21.76 8.93
CA ARG A 68 -4.20 23.17 8.74
C ARG A 68 -5.63 23.32 8.27
N LEU A 69 -6.12 22.40 7.42
CA LEU A 69 -7.47 22.42 6.88
C LEU A 69 -8.52 21.78 7.81
N GLY A 70 -8.08 21.23 8.94
CA GLY A 70 -8.97 20.57 9.89
C GLY A 70 -9.49 19.20 9.43
N GLU A 71 -8.87 18.60 8.43
CA GLU A 71 -9.29 17.29 7.93
C GLU A 71 -8.74 16.14 8.76
N ILE A 72 -7.76 16.40 9.63
CA ILE A 72 -7.21 15.43 10.59
C ILE A 72 -7.05 16.13 11.93
N GLY A 73 -7.20 15.38 13.01
CA GLY A 73 -7.01 15.86 14.37
C GLY A 73 -8.25 16.54 14.96
N SER A 74 -9.34 16.62 14.21
CA SER A 74 -10.60 17.20 14.70
C SER A 74 -11.36 16.26 15.62
N ALA A 75 -11.13 14.96 15.49
CA ALA A 75 -11.68 13.94 16.37
C ALA A 75 -10.56 13.31 17.22
N ALA A 76 -10.92 12.91 18.44
CA ALA A 76 -9.97 12.26 19.33
C ALA A 76 -9.54 10.89 18.76
N GLY A 77 -8.28 10.57 18.89
CA GLY A 77 -7.75 9.27 18.49
C GLY A 77 -7.39 9.13 17.01
N GLU A 78 -7.54 10.18 16.21
CA GLU A 78 -7.10 10.15 14.82
C GLU A 78 -5.58 10.20 14.71
N SER A 79 -5.02 9.37 13.82
CA SER A 79 -3.59 9.34 13.52
C SER A 79 -3.36 9.36 12.02
N ALA A 80 -2.28 10.00 11.58
CA ALA A 80 -1.88 9.97 10.19
C ALA A 80 -1.04 8.72 9.91
N VAL A 81 -1.33 8.07 8.79
CA VAL A 81 -0.50 6.98 8.27
C VAL A 81 -0.16 7.28 6.82
N MET A 82 1.02 6.88 6.37
CA MET A 82 1.46 7.09 4.99
C MET A 82 1.20 5.83 4.19
N ILE A 83 0.42 5.96 3.12
CA ILE A 83 0.05 4.82 2.27
C ILE A 83 0.76 4.93 0.93
N PRO A 84 1.66 3.99 0.60
CA PRO A 84 2.37 4.00 -0.68
C PRO A 84 1.43 3.62 -1.82
N VAL A 85 1.63 4.28 -2.96
CA VAL A 85 0.93 3.92 -4.20
C VAL A 85 1.86 3.09 -5.06
N LEU A 86 1.52 1.82 -5.22
CA LEU A 86 2.24 0.90 -6.08
C LEU A 86 1.31 0.50 -7.22
N ILE A 87 1.67 0.92 -8.43
CA ILE A 87 0.87 0.66 -9.62
C ILE A 87 1.58 -0.40 -10.46
N ASP A 88 0.89 -1.52 -10.67
CA ASP A 88 1.33 -2.54 -11.60
C ASP A 88 1.02 -2.07 -13.02
N SER A 89 1.96 -1.36 -13.62
CA SER A 89 1.76 -0.84 -14.97
C SER A 89 2.27 -1.82 -16.04
N GLY A 90 1.50 -2.87 -16.26
CA GLY A 90 1.52 -3.63 -17.48
C GLY A 90 2.80 -4.39 -17.84
N ARG A 91 3.70 -3.80 -18.58
CA ARG A 91 4.80 -4.54 -19.22
C ARG A 91 5.90 -4.96 -18.25
N PRO A 92 6.24 -6.25 -18.20
CA PRO A 92 7.45 -6.69 -17.49
C PRO A 92 8.68 -6.03 -18.08
N VAL A 93 9.57 -5.55 -17.22
CA VAL A 93 10.88 -5.03 -17.58
C VAL A 93 11.92 -5.96 -16.99
N ARG A 94 12.88 -6.36 -17.82
CA ARG A 94 13.95 -7.25 -17.34
C ARG A 94 14.88 -6.50 -16.40
N ALA A 95 15.16 -7.10 -15.24
CA ALA A 95 16.10 -6.58 -14.27
C ALA A 95 17.11 -7.67 -13.89
N ASN A 96 18.37 -7.29 -13.74
CA ASN A 96 19.42 -8.19 -13.26
C ASN A 96 19.67 -7.93 -11.78
N LEU A 97 19.70 -9.00 -10.99
CA LEU A 97 19.93 -8.94 -9.56
C LEU A 97 21.16 -9.73 -9.17
N SER A 98 21.94 -9.20 -8.24
CA SER A 98 23.05 -9.90 -7.61
C SER A 98 22.63 -10.28 -6.19
N LEU A 99 22.55 -11.56 -5.91
CA LEU A 99 22.13 -12.09 -4.61
C LEU A 99 23.20 -13.09 -4.11
N VAL A 100 23.34 -13.16 -2.79
CA VAL A 100 24.19 -14.21 -2.22
C VAL A 100 23.58 -15.58 -2.52
N ALA A 101 24.46 -16.57 -2.78
CA ALA A 101 24.04 -17.88 -3.26
C ALA A 101 23.04 -18.58 -2.34
N GLY A 102 23.22 -18.48 -1.03
CA GLY A 102 22.32 -19.09 -0.06
C GLY A 102 20.89 -18.50 -0.11
N LEU A 103 20.80 -17.19 -0.27
CA LEU A 103 19.51 -16.51 -0.40
C LEU A 103 18.82 -16.90 -1.71
N LEU A 104 19.56 -16.96 -2.80
CA LEU A 104 19.01 -17.38 -4.10
C LEU A 104 18.45 -18.80 -4.03
N ALA A 105 19.18 -19.73 -3.41
CA ALA A 105 18.72 -21.10 -3.22
C ALA A 105 17.44 -21.14 -2.37
N ALA A 106 17.38 -20.35 -1.31
CA ALA A 106 16.19 -20.26 -0.45
C ALA A 106 14.99 -19.69 -1.21
N ILE A 107 15.21 -18.67 -2.03
CA ILE A 107 14.16 -18.08 -2.88
C ILE A 107 13.60 -19.14 -3.84
N ASP A 108 14.48 -19.87 -4.52
CA ASP A 108 14.06 -20.88 -5.48
C ASP A 108 13.27 -22.02 -4.80
N ALA A 109 13.72 -22.47 -3.64
CA ALA A 109 13.01 -23.50 -2.88
C ALA A 109 11.63 -23.03 -2.43
N GLU A 110 11.54 -21.82 -1.89
CA GLU A 110 10.26 -21.28 -1.40
C GLU A 110 9.30 -20.96 -2.55
N ALA A 111 9.80 -20.41 -3.64
CA ALA A 111 9.00 -20.16 -4.84
C ALA A 111 8.40 -21.47 -5.38
N SER A 112 9.22 -22.52 -5.47
CA SER A 112 8.77 -23.84 -5.92
C SER A 112 7.69 -24.41 -5.00
N ARG A 113 7.89 -24.30 -3.68
CA ARG A 113 6.91 -24.75 -2.69
C ARG A 113 5.56 -24.05 -2.85
N ARG A 114 5.57 -22.79 -3.25
CA ARG A 114 4.34 -21.97 -3.45
C ARG A 114 3.81 -22.04 -4.87
N GLY A 115 4.42 -22.80 -5.76
CA GLY A 115 4.02 -22.87 -7.16
C GLY A 115 4.28 -21.60 -7.95
N LEU A 116 5.30 -20.82 -7.54
CA LEU A 116 5.68 -19.56 -8.17
C LEU A 116 7.00 -19.69 -8.92
N THR A 117 7.19 -18.83 -9.92
CA THR A 117 8.51 -18.61 -10.52
C THR A 117 9.36 -17.78 -9.57
N ARG A 118 10.67 -17.79 -9.78
CA ARG A 118 11.62 -16.92 -9.05
C ARG A 118 11.17 -15.46 -9.14
N SER A 119 10.91 -14.98 -10.35
CA SER A 119 10.50 -13.59 -10.59
C SER A 119 9.20 -13.23 -9.87
N ALA A 120 8.21 -14.10 -9.91
CA ALA A 120 6.93 -13.89 -9.24
C ALA A 120 7.11 -13.84 -7.71
N PHE A 121 7.94 -14.72 -7.16
CA PHE A 121 8.24 -14.72 -5.73
C PHE A 121 8.93 -13.43 -5.30
N ILE A 122 9.97 -13.02 -6.04
CA ILE A 122 10.72 -11.78 -5.72
C ILE A 122 9.80 -10.56 -5.84
N ALA A 123 8.97 -10.49 -6.88
CA ALA A 123 8.02 -9.39 -7.07
C ALA A 123 7.02 -9.32 -5.90
N SER A 124 6.49 -10.45 -5.48
CA SER A 124 5.57 -10.54 -4.33
C SER A 124 6.24 -10.06 -3.03
N ALA A 125 7.46 -10.55 -2.77
CA ALA A 125 8.21 -10.16 -1.57
C ALA A 125 8.54 -8.67 -1.56
N ALA A 126 8.94 -8.10 -2.71
CA ALA A 126 9.22 -6.68 -2.84
C ALA A 126 7.97 -5.84 -2.62
N ARG A 127 6.83 -6.25 -3.18
CA ARG A 127 5.55 -5.57 -2.98
C ARG A 127 5.15 -5.57 -1.51
N GLU A 128 5.23 -6.71 -0.83
CA GLU A 128 4.93 -6.81 0.60
C GLU A 128 5.81 -5.88 1.43
N LYS A 129 7.10 -5.83 1.11
CA LYS A 129 8.05 -4.97 1.81
C LYS A 129 7.75 -3.48 1.59
N ILE A 130 7.42 -3.10 0.35
CA ILE A 130 7.08 -1.71 -0.01
C ILE A 130 5.79 -1.27 0.69
N GLU A 131 4.79 -2.13 0.72
CA GLU A 131 3.50 -1.83 1.31
C GLU A 131 3.48 -1.98 2.84
N GLY A 132 4.57 -2.44 3.43
CA GLY A 132 4.70 -2.61 4.88
C GLY A 132 4.00 -3.84 5.44
N HIS A 133 3.57 -4.77 4.60
CA HIS A 133 3.01 -6.04 5.02
C HIS A 133 4.11 -6.98 5.52
N ARG A 134 3.83 -7.75 6.52
CA ARG A 134 4.76 -8.72 7.12
C ARG A 134 4.36 -10.15 6.80
#